data_254f7b6b87741ecea8cdff3c71f7ad0f
#
_entry.id   254f7b6b87741ecea8cdff3c71f7ad0f
#
_cell.length_a   1.000
_cell.length_b   1.000
_cell.length_c   1.000
_cell.angle_alpha   90.00
_cell.angle_beta   90.00
_cell.angle_gamma   90.00
#
_symmetry.space_group_name_H-M   'P 1'
#
loop_
_entity.id
_entity.type
_entity.pdbx_description
1 polymer ?
#
loop_
_entity_poly.entity_id
_entity_poly.type
_entity_poly.pdbx_seq_one_letter_code
_entity_poly.pdbx_strand_id
1 'polypeptide(L)' 'MLFRSEAIGRTFTFKDFNEAFGFMSRAALVAEKNDHHPEWKNVYKTVDVVLATHDAGGVTRLDIDLAKAMNAIARQLGVT' A
#
# COMPACT_ATOMS: atom_id res chain seq x y z
N MET A 1 -8.05 -9.43 -4.72
CA MET A 1 -7.44 -8.19 -5.27
C MET A 1 -8.04 -7.87 -6.61
N LEU A 2 -8.46 -6.65 -6.78
CA LEU A 2 -8.90 -6.19 -8.10
C LEU A 2 -7.67 -5.89 -8.94
N PHE A 3 -7.52 -6.61 -10.04
CA PHE A 3 -6.39 -6.40 -10.91
C PHE A 3 -6.88 -5.91 -12.27
N ARG A 4 -6.62 -4.67 -12.55
CA ARG A 4 -6.97 -4.01 -13.80
C ARG A 4 -5.72 -3.32 -14.32
N SER A 5 -5.72 -2.98 -15.60
CA SER A 5 -4.60 -2.26 -16.18
C SER A 5 -4.39 -0.90 -15.52
N GLU A 6 -5.45 -0.35 -14.92
CA GLU A 6 -5.39 1.00 -14.33
C GLU A 6 -4.86 1.01 -12.90
N ALA A 7 -5.08 -0.05 -12.13
CA ALA A 7 -4.74 0.00 -10.70
C ALA A 7 -4.73 -1.38 -10.06
N ILE A 8 -4.03 -1.46 -8.92
CA ILE A 8 -4.06 -2.60 -8.01
C ILE A 8 -4.57 -2.07 -6.67
N GLY A 9 -5.51 -2.79 -6.06
CA GLY A 9 -6.05 -2.38 -4.77
C GLY A 9 -6.00 -3.46 -3.72
N ARG A 10 -5.82 -3.06 -2.46
CA ARG A 10 -5.89 -3.97 -1.33
C ARG A 10 -6.31 -3.22 -0.07
N THR A 11 -7.12 -3.85 0.76
CA THR A 11 -7.48 -3.36 2.08
C THR A 11 -6.71 -4.16 3.13
N PHE A 12 -6.01 -3.43 4.00
CA PHE A 12 -5.30 -4.03 5.14
C PHE A 12 -6.08 -3.74 6.41
N THR A 13 -6.27 -4.75 7.26
CA THR A 13 -6.91 -4.57 8.56
C THR A 13 -5.93 -4.99 9.64
N PHE A 14 -5.64 -4.07 10.56
CA PHE A 14 -4.67 -4.29 11.63
C PHE A 14 -5.43 -4.52 12.95
N LYS A 15 -4.70 -4.70 14.04
CA LYS A 15 -5.37 -4.95 15.31
C LYS A 15 -5.89 -3.65 15.94
N ASP A 16 -5.25 -2.50 15.64
CA ASP A 16 -5.64 -1.21 16.17
C ASP A 16 -5.09 -0.09 15.29
N PHE A 17 -5.40 1.15 15.66
CA PHE A 17 -4.95 2.32 14.92
C PHE A 17 -3.43 2.49 14.99
N ASN A 18 -2.84 2.16 16.13
CA ASN A 18 -1.39 2.29 16.29
C ASN A 18 -0.65 1.44 15.25
N GLU A 19 -1.08 0.20 15.06
CA GLU A 19 -0.47 -0.66 14.06
C GLU A 19 -0.77 -0.20 12.65
N ALA A 20 -2.00 0.27 12.40
CA ALA A 20 -2.34 0.79 11.07
C ALA A 20 -1.44 1.98 10.72
N PHE A 21 -1.25 2.89 11.66
CA PHE A 21 -0.41 4.06 11.43
C PHE A 21 1.07 3.67 11.32
N GLY A 22 1.51 2.67 12.08
CA GLY A 22 2.85 2.13 11.95
C GLY A 22 3.11 1.55 10.57
N PHE A 23 2.13 0.81 10.04
CA PHE A 23 2.20 0.32 8.67
C PHE A 23 2.33 1.49 7.69
N MET A 24 1.46 2.49 7.83
CA MET A 24 1.47 3.64 6.92
C MET A 24 2.80 4.38 6.99
N SER A 25 3.34 4.57 8.18
CA SER A 25 4.61 5.27 8.36
C SER A 25 5.75 4.53 7.65
N ARG A 26 5.82 3.22 7.81
CA ARG A 26 6.85 2.42 7.16
C ARG A 26 6.69 2.41 5.65
N ALA A 27 5.45 2.23 5.18
CA ALA A 27 5.16 2.23 3.75
C ALA A 27 5.46 3.60 3.14
N ALA A 28 5.19 4.68 3.88
CA ALA A 28 5.48 6.03 3.40
C ALA A 28 6.96 6.23 3.15
N LEU A 29 7.83 5.68 4.00
CA LEU A 29 9.27 5.79 3.81
C LEU A 29 9.73 5.08 2.55
N VAL A 30 9.18 3.91 2.27
CA VAL A 30 9.48 3.18 1.03
C VAL A 30 8.98 3.95 -0.18
N ALA A 31 7.75 4.46 -0.10
CA ALA A 31 7.14 5.22 -1.20
C ALA A 31 7.97 6.45 -1.53
N GLU A 32 8.40 7.17 -0.50
CA GLU A 32 9.19 8.38 -0.69
C GLU A 32 10.55 8.06 -1.31
N LYS A 33 11.20 6.99 -0.85
CA LYS A 33 12.49 6.57 -1.38
C LYS A 33 12.42 6.25 -2.86
N ASN A 34 11.32 5.63 -3.29
CA ASN A 34 11.14 5.23 -4.67
C ASN A 34 10.44 6.29 -5.51
N ASP A 35 10.10 7.42 -4.91
CA ASP A 35 9.36 8.50 -5.56
C ASP A 35 8.10 7.99 -6.25
N HIS A 36 7.37 7.10 -5.57
CA HIS A 36 6.15 6.51 -6.08
C HIS A 36 5.17 6.36 -4.93
N HIS A 37 4.10 7.16 -4.95
CA HIS A 37 3.24 7.36 -3.78
C HIS A 37 1.91 6.65 -3.97
N PRO A 38 1.40 5.99 -2.91
CA PRO A 38 0.11 5.30 -3.00
C PRO A 38 -1.05 6.28 -2.86
N GLU A 39 -2.21 5.88 -3.38
CA GLU A 39 -3.46 6.51 -3.00
C GLU A 39 -4.05 5.66 -1.90
N TRP A 40 -4.24 6.23 -0.72
CA TRP A 40 -4.71 5.45 0.39
C TRP A 40 -5.62 6.24 1.31
N LYS A 41 -6.40 5.48 2.07
CA LYS A 41 -7.32 6.04 3.05
C LYS A 41 -7.23 5.20 4.32
N ASN A 42 -7.14 5.86 5.46
CA ASN A 42 -7.11 5.18 6.75
C ASN A 42 -8.35 5.54 7.56
N VAL A 43 -9.03 4.51 8.06
CA VAL A 43 -10.10 4.68 9.04
C VAL A 43 -9.80 3.71 10.17
N TYR A 44 -9.43 4.23 11.33
CA TYR A 44 -9.12 3.44 12.53
C TYR A 44 -8.06 2.38 12.21
N LYS A 45 -8.42 1.10 12.20
CA LYS A 45 -7.48 0.00 11.99
C LYS A 45 -7.41 -0.48 10.55
N THR A 46 -8.11 0.18 9.64
CA THR A 46 -8.20 -0.24 8.24
C THR A 46 -7.49 0.76 7.34
N VAL A 47 -6.70 0.25 6.41
CA VAL A 47 -6.01 1.06 5.41
C VAL A 47 -6.36 0.51 4.03
N ASP A 48 -7.03 1.34 3.22
CA ASP A 48 -7.36 1.00 1.84
C ASP A 48 -6.28 1.60 0.95
N VAL A 49 -5.66 0.76 0.12
CA VAL A 49 -4.55 1.19 -0.74
C VAL A 49 -4.89 0.94 -2.19
N VAL A 50 -4.63 1.93 -3.03
CA VAL A 50 -4.72 1.81 -4.48
C VAL A 50 -3.39 2.27 -5.07
N LEU A 51 -2.82 1.46 -5.96
CA LEU A 51 -1.56 1.74 -6.61
C LEU A 51 -1.75 1.81 -8.12
N ALA A 52 -1.26 2.89 -8.72
CA ALA A 52 -1.31 3.08 -10.15
C ALA A 52 -0.19 4.02 -10.56
N THR A 53 0.23 3.94 -11.82
CA THR A 53 1.22 4.86 -12.38
C THR A 53 0.50 5.70 -13.43
N HIS A 54 0.13 6.92 -13.05
CA HIS A 54 -0.71 7.78 -13.89
C HIS A 54 -0.07 8.08 -15.24
N ASP A 55 1.23 8.34 -15.26
CA ASP A 55 1.92 8.67 -16.49
C ASP A 55 1.93 7.52 -17.48
N ALA A 56 1.90 6.28 -16.98
CA ALA A 56 1.88 5.10 -17.84
C ALA A 56 0.46 4.65 -18.14
N GLY A 57 -0.54 5.27 -17.51
CA GLY A 57 -1.94 4.90 -17.71
C GLY A 57 -2.32 3.58 -17.09
N GLY A 58 -1.59 3.09 -16.09
CA GLY A 58 -1.93 1.83 -15.45
C GLY A 58 -0.85 1.33 -14.52
N VAL A 59 -0.80 0.02 -14.32
CA VAL A 59 0.11 -0.63 -13.38
C VAL A 59 1.48 -0.84 -14.01
N THR A 60 2.54 -0.46 -13.28
CA THR A 60 3.91 -0.65 -13.72
C THR A 60 4.68 -1.41 -12.64
N ARG A 61 5.98 -1.63 -12.90
CA ARG A 61 6.88 -2.26 -11.95
C ARG A 61 6.93 -1.51 -10.62
N LEU A 62 6.82 -0.18 -10.67
CA LEU A 62 6.82 0.63 -9.45
C LEU A 62 5.67 0.24 -8.52
N ASP A 63 4.49 -0.01 -9.08
CA ASP A 63 3.32 -0.43 -8.30
C ASP A 63 3.52 -1.82 -7.72
N ILE A 64 4.06 -2.73 -8.50
CA ILE A 64 4.30 -4.10 -8.06
C ILE A 64 5.32 -4.12 -6.91
N ASP A 65 6.40 -3.37 -7.05
CA ASP A 65 7.43 -3.33 -6.01
C ASP A 65 6.90 -2.72 -4.72
N LEU A 66 6.10 -1.66 -4.81
CA LEU A 66 5.50 -1.05 -3.63
C LEU A 66 4.48 -1.99 -2.99
N ALA A 67 3.69 -2.70 -3.80
CA ALA A 67 2.74 -3.68 -3.28
C ALA A 67 3.46 -4.77 -2.49
N LYS A 68 4.57 -5.27 -3.01
CA LYS A 68 5.36 -6.29 -2.32
C LYS A 68 5.92 -5.77 -1.00
N ALA A 69 6.43 -4.54 -0.98
CA ALA A 69 6.94 -3.93 0.23
C ALA A 69 5.84 -3.77 1.27
N MET A 70 4.67 -3.30 0.85
CA MET A 70 3.52 -3.15 1.76
C MET A 70 3.08 -4.49 2.34
N ASN A 71 3.02 -5.54 1.51
CA ASN A 71 2.66 -6.86 1.99
C ASN A 71 3.67 -7.39 3.03
N ALA A 72 4.95 -7.15 2.81
CA ALA A 72 5.99 -7.57 3.74
C ALA A 72 5.86 -6.83 5.08
N ILE A 73 5.63 -5.53 5.04
CA ILE A 73 5.46 -4.72 6.25
C ILE A 73 4.22 -5.21 7.02
N ALA A 74 3.11 -5.44 6.32
CA ALA A 74 1.88 -5.92 6.94
C ALA A 74 2.09 -7.27 7.63
N ARG A 75 2.83 -8.18 6.99
CA ARG A 75 3.12 -9.48 7.59
C ARG A 75 3.93 -9.33 8.88
N GLN A 76 4.87 -8.39 8.92
CA GLN A 76 5.64 -8.14 10.15
C GLN A 76 4.74 -7.66 11.28
N LEU A 77 3.60 -7.06 10.95
CA LEU A 77 2.62 -6.59 11.93
C LEU A 77 1.50 -7.61 12.16
N GLY A 78 1.65 -8.81 11.64
CA GLY A 78 0.70 -9.90 11.91
C GLY A 78 -0.47 -9.99 10.94
N VAL A 79 -0.46 -9.23 9.85
CA VAL A 79 -1.49 -9.29 8.81
C VAL A 79 -1.08 -10.27 7.73
N THR A 80 -1.98 -11.17 7.35
CA THR A 80 -1.70 -12.19 6.33
C THR A 80 -2.32 -11.86 4.96
#